data_08d3a84e6b1b90035cd7f06c2485b0ef
#
_entry.id   08d3a84e6b1b90035cd7f06c2485b0ef
#
_cell.length_a   1.000
_cell.length_b   1.000
_cell.length_c   1.000
_cell.angle_alpha   90.00
_cell.angle_beta   90.00
_cell.angle_gamma   90.00
#
_symmetry.space_group_name_H-M   'P 1'
#
loop_
_entity.id
_entity.type
_entity.pdbx_description
1 polymer ?
#
loop_
_entity_poly.entity_id
_entity_poly.type
_entity_poly.pdbx_seq_one_letter_code
_entity_poly.pdbx_strand_id
1 'polypeptide(L)'
;MNYFGYKLVLITTLSGIPLVYSLVPASTDERLAAESVLDYVRGCRILADFGFIGGEWQSHISKTTGNQIFTPKRANQLQQQPKAFEGLLNSLRERVEGVFNDVQNTGRNLERLLRKKVDGICVHVAAKMTSHTLRIFLRQRFGIDVLTFEQHPLA
;
A
#
# COMPACT_ATOMS: atom_id res chain seq x y z
N MET A 1 16.08 -18.97 1.70
CA MET A 1 16.23 -18.01 2.79
C MET A 1 14.90 -17.97 3.54
N ASN A 2 14.84 -18.39 4.79
CA ASN A 2 13.60 -18.38 5.57
C ASN A 2 13.43 -16.98 6.20
N TYR A 3 12.48 -16.20 5.70
CA TYR A 3 12.12 -14.94 6.31
C TYR A 3 11.17 -15.19 7.47
N PHE A 4 11.61 -14.90 8.68
CA PHE A 4 10.75 -14.79 9.85
C PHE A 4 10.21 -13.38 9.93
N GLY A 5 8.88 -13.21 9.86
CA GLY A 5 8.28 -11.88 9.98
C GLY A 5 6.87 -11.82 9.41
N TYR A 6 6.40 -10.60 9.26
CA TYR A 6 5.09 -10.27 8.70
C TYR A 6 5.25 -9.41 7.45
N LYS A 7 4.35 -9.60 6.51
CA LYS A 7 4.17 -8.78 5.33
C LYS A 7 2.99 -7.84 5.57
N LEU A 8 3.19 -6.56 5.32
CA LEU A 8 2.12 -5.57 5.33
C LEU A 8 1.51 -5.51 3.92
N VAL A 9 0.21 -5.74 3.83
CA VAL A 9 -0.59 -5.51 2.62
C VAL A 9 -1.45 -4.29 2.85
N LEU A 10 -1.48 -3.38 1.88
CA LEU A 10 -2.11 -2.08 2.03
C LEU A 10 -2.79 -1.66 0.73
N ILE A 11 -4.02 -1.18 0.82
CA ILE A 11 -4.72 -0.46 -0.25
C ILE A 11 -4.83 1.00 0.15
N THR A 12 -4.42 1.89 -0.75
CA THR A 12 -4.50 3.35 -0.55
C THR A 12 -5.34 4.00 -1.63
N THR A 13 -5.84 5.21 -1.35
CA THR A 13 -6.31 6.11 -2.41
C THR A 13 -5.14 6.60 -3.26
N LEU A 14 -5.43 7.24 -4.40
CA LEU A 14 -4.41 7.89 -5.24
C LEU A 14 -3.69 9.04 -4.50
N SER A 15 -4.30 9.61 -3.47
CA SER A 15 -3.70 10.64 -2.60
C SER A 15 -2.86 10.04 -1.46
N GLY A 16 -2.74 8.70 -1.38
CA GLY A 16 -1.93 8.01 -0.40
C GLY A 16 -2.62 7.74 0.94
N ILE A 17 -3.94 7.97 1.05
CA ILE A 17 -4.69 7.69 2.27
C ILE A 17 -4.90 6.18 2.38
N PRO A 18 -4.46 5.52 3.48
CA PRO A 18 -4.76 4.12 3.74
C PRO A 18 -6.26 3.87 3.85
N LEU A 19 -6.78 2.93 3.06
CA LEU A 19 -8.18 2.50 3.12
C LEU A 19 -8.34 1.24 3.96
N VAL A 20 -7.49 0.26 3.70
CA VAL A 20 -7.47 -1.02 4.39
C VAL A 20 -6.07 -1.58 4.38
N TYR A 21 -5.69 -2.25 5.46
CA TYR A 21 -4.41 -2.95 5.55
C TYR A 21 -4.55 -4.25 6.31
N SER A 22 -3.63 -5.17 6.07
CA SER A 22 -3.54 -6.45 6.76
C SER A 22 -2.08 -6.82 7.00
N LEU A 23 -1.84 -7.53 8.10
CA LEU A 23 -0.56 -8.15 8.41
C LEU A 23 -0.71 -9.66 8.25
N VAL A 24 0.06 -10.21 7.34
CA VAL A 24 0.08 -11.66 7.08
C VAL A 24 1.49 -12.20 7.31
N PRO A 25 1.66 -13.51 7.57
CA PRO A 25 2.99 -14.12 7.63
C PRO A 25 3.79 -13.81 6.36
N ALA A 26 5.08 -13.54 6.48
CA ALA A 26 5.93 -13.17 5.33
C ALA A 26 5.99 -14.27 4.24
N SER A 27 5.74 -15.53 4.62
CA SER A 27 5.67 -16.69 3.71
C SER A 27 4.38 -16.78 2.90
N THR A 28 3.36 -15.94 3.19
CA THR A 28 2.07 -15.97 2.48
C THR A 28 2.27 -15.52 1.02
N ASP A 29 1.64 -16.24 0.08
CA ASP A 29 1.62 -15.84 -1.34
C ASP A 29 1.04 -14.41 -1.48
N GLU A 30 1.55 -13.63 -2.43
CA GLU A 30 1.17 -12.21 -2.57
C GLU A 30 -0.31 -12.04 -2.94
N ARG A 31 -0.85 -12.91 -3.78
CA ARG A 31 -2.25 -12.88 -4.21
C ARG A 31 -3.18 -13.27 -3.07
N LEU A 32 -2.82 -14.33 -2.34
CA LEU A 32 -3.57 -14.75 -1.14
C LEU A 32 -3.52 -13.67 -0.06
N ALA A 33 -2.38 -13.03 0.12
CA ALA A 33 -2.25 -11.89 1.03
C ALA A 33 -3.14 -10.71 0.62
N ALA A 34 -3.23 -10.42 -0.68
CA ALA A 34 -4.09 -9.36 -1.20
C ALA A 34 -5.58 -9.62 -0.97
N GLU A 35 -6.04 -10.88 -1.02
CA GLU A 35 -7.44 -11.22 -0.75
C GLU A 35 -7.88 -10.76 0.63
N SER A 36 -6.99 -10.79 1.63
CA SER A 36 -7.27 -10.31 2.99
C SER A 36 -7.67 -8.83 3.07
N VAL A 37 -7.38 -8.03 2.05
CA VAL A 37 -7.74 -6.61 1.98
C VAL A 37 -8.74 -6.31 0.86
N LEU A 38 -8.74 -7.10 -0.22
CA LEU A 38 -9.63 -6.89 -1.36
C LEU A 38 -11.11 -7.11 -1.03
N ASP A 39 -11.40 -7.95 -0.05
CA ASP A 39 -12.78 -8.20 0.41
C ASP A 39 -13.42 -6.99 1.12
N TYR A 40 -12.61 -6.05 1.58
CA TYR A 40 -13.10 -4.83 2.26
C TYR A 40 -13.35 -3.66 1.32
N VAL A 41 -12.95 -3.77 0.03
CA VAL A 41 -13.21 -2.75 -1.00
C VAL A 41 -14.00 -3.37 -2.13
N ARG A 42 -14.93 -2.63 -2.74
CA ARG A 42 -15.81 -3.17 -3.78
C ARG A 42 -15.98 -2.18 -4.92
N GLY A 43 -16.06 -2.70 -6.15
CA GLY A 43 -16.29 -1.92 -7.36
C GLY A 43 -15.16 -0.93 -7.69
N CYS A 44 -13.96 -1.16 -7.17
CA CYS A 44 -12.83 -0.27 -7.30
C CYS A 44 -11.95 -0.65 -8.50
N ARG A 45 -11.29 0.36 -9.06
CA ARG A 45 -10.15 0.17 -9.97
C ARG A 45 -8.86 0.23 -9.16
N ILE A 46 -8.15 -0.89 -9.11
CA ILE A 46 -6.99 -1.07 -8.24
C ILE A 46 -5.75 -1.24 -9.11
N LEU A 47 -4.74 -0.43 -8.86
CA LEU A 47 -3.42 -0.57 -9.48
C LEU A 47 -2.56 -1.42 -8.57
N ALA A 48 -1.94 -2.44 -9.13
CA ALA A 48 -1.12 -3.39 -8.39
C ALA A 48 0.18 -3.67 -9.14
N ASP A 49 1.18 -4.19 -8.43
CA ASP A 49 2.49 -4.54 -8.99
C ASP A 49 2.45 -5.87 -9.77
N PHE A 50 3.58 -6.22 -10.38
CA PHE A 50 3.78 -7.44 -11.18
C PHE A 50 3.47 -8.75 -10.43
N GLY A 51 3.60 -8.79 -9.11
CA GLY A 51 3.24 -9.94 -8.27
C GLY A 51 1.77 -10.33 -8.35
N PHE A 52 0.90 -9.40 -8.76
CA PHE A 52 -0.55 -9.59 -8.86
C PHE A 52 -1.03 -9.92 -10.28
N ILE A 53 -0.12 -10.27 -11.20
CA ILE A 53 -0.46 -10.75 -12.54
C ILE A 53 -1.03 -12.16 -12.44
N GLY A 54 -2.22 -12.38 -13.00
CA GLY A 54 -2.86 -13.69 -13.08
C GLY A 54 -4.29 -13.55 -13.56
N GLY A 55 -4.53 -13.89 -14.85
CA GLY A 55 -5.83 -13.66 -15.48
C GLY A 55 -6.99 -14.37 -14.77
N GLU A 56 -6.80 -15.61 -14.35
CA GLU A 56 -7.82 -16.38 -13.62
C GLU A 56 -8.10 -15.75 -12.24
N TRP A 57 -7.05 -15.42 -11.50
CA TRP A 57 -7.18 -14.78 -10.19
C TRP A 57 -7.83 -13.40 -10.29
N GLN A 58 -7.41 -12.55 -11.22
CA GLN A 58 -8.01 -11.23 -11.46
C GLN A 58 -9.48 -11.35 -11.87
N SER A 59 -9.83 -12.36 -12.69
CA SER A 59 -11.21 -12.63 -13.07
C SER A 59 -12.05 -13.08 -11.87
N HIS A 60 -11.50 -13.92 -10.99
CA HIS A 60 -12.15 -14.34 -9.76
C HIS A 60 -12.44 -13.14 -8.85
N ILE A 61 -11.45 -12.30 -8.58
CA ILE A 61 -11.61 -11.07 -7.78
C ILE A 61 -12.66 -10.16 -8.40
N SER A 62 -12.64 -9.98 -9.73
CA SER A 62 -13.63 -9.14 -10.40
C SER A 62 -15.06 -9.66 -10.24
N LYS A 63 -15.26 -10.97 -10.31
CA LYS A 63 -16.58 -11.59 -10.14
C LYS A 63 -17.10 -11.52 -8.69
N THR A 64 -16.23 -11.68 -7.73
CA THR A 64 -16.60 -11.76 -6.29
C THR A 64 -16.75 -10.41 -5.63
N THR A 65 -15.90 -9.45 -5.99
CA THR A 65 -15.83 -8.13 -5.34
C THR A 65 -16.24 -6.98 -6.24
N GLY A 66 -16.33 -7.20 -7.57
CA GLY A 66 -16.49 -6.14 -8.57
C GLY A 66 -15.23 -5.30 -8.80
N ASN A 67 -14.12 -5.63 -8.15
CA ASN A 67 -12.87 -4.90 -8.30
C ASN A 67 -12.16 -5.25 -9.61
N GLN A 68 -11.58 -4.25 -10.26
CA GLN A 68 -10.76 -4.42 -11.46
C GLN A 68 -9.29 -4.16 -11.10
N ILE A 69 -8.44 -5.18 -11.26
CA ILE A 69 -7.02 -5.09 -10.94
C ILE A 69 -6.23 -4.80 -12.22
N PHE A 70 -5.48 -3.71 -12.22
CA PHE A 70 -4.60 -3.29 -13.30
C PHE A 70 -3.16 -3.47 -12.85
N THR A 71 -2.39 -4.22 -13.64
CA THR A 71 -0.96 -4.45 -13.42
C THR A 71 -0.16 -3.98 -14.62
N PRO A 72 1.09 -3.55 -14.44
CA PRO A 72 1.99 -3.30 -15.54
C PRO A 72 2.17 -4.58 -16.38
N LYS A 73 2.38 -4.42 -17.67
CA LYS A 73 2.65 -5.55 -18.58
C LYS A 73 4.14 -5.87 -18.56
N ARG A 74 4.48 -7.16 -18.60
CA ARG A 74 5.87 -7.60 -18.80
C ARG A 74 6.25 -7.43 -20.26
N ALA A 75 7.52 -7.13 -20.55
CA ALA A 75 8.02 -6.94 -21.91
C ALA A 75 7.78 -8.13 -22.86
N ASN A 76 7.67 -9.34 -22.32
CA ASN A 76 7.40 -10.58 -23.06
C ASN A 76 5.92 -10.90 -23.28
N GLN A 77 5.00 -10.02 -22.87
CA GLN A 77 3.57 -10.23 -23.13
C GLN A 77 3.20 -9.80 -24.54
N LEU A 78 2.38 -10.64 -25.23
CA LEU A 78 1.96 -10.40 -26.60
C LEU A 78 1.17 -9.11 -26.80
N GLN A 79 0.36 -8.72 -25.81
CA GLN A 79 -0.41 -7.47 -25.85
C GLN A 79 0.27 -6.44 -24.96
N GLN A 80 0.88 -5.44 -25.57
CA GLN A 80 1.45 -4.29 -24.85
C GLN A 80 0.37 -3.24 -24.58
N GLN A 81 0.56 -2.48 -23.50
CA GLN A 81 -0.31 -1.35 -23.18
C GLN A 81 0.14 -0.10 -23.95
N PRO A 82 -0.76 0.88 -24.21
CA PRO A 82 -0.37 2.16 -24.76
C PRO A 82 0.67 2.85 -23.85
N LYS A 83 1.72 3.45 -24.45
CA LYS A 83 2.80 4.13 -23.70
C LYS A 83 2.30 5.17 -22.70
N ALA A 84 1.23 5.91 -23.05
CA ALA A 84 0.62 6.89 -22.14
C ALA A 84 0.03 6.22 -20.88
N PHE A 85 -0.55 5.02 -21.02
CA PHE A 85 -1.09 4.27 -19.89
C PHE A 85 0.04 3.68 -19.01
N GLU A 86 1.12 3.21 -19.62
CA GLU A 86 2.32 2.76 -18.89
C GLU A 86 2.94 3.91 -18.10
N GLY A 87 3.06 5.10 -18.68
CA GLY A 87 3.53 6.29 -17.99
C GLY A 87 2.67 6.64 -16.77
N LEU A 88 1.34 6.56 -16.91
CA LEU A 88 0.42 6.76 -15.79
C LEU A 88 0.61 5.70 -14.71
N LEU A 89 0.69 4.42 -15.06
CA LEU A 89 0.92 3.33 -14.11
C LEU A 89 2.22 3.52 -13.34
N ASN A 90 3.31 3.91 -14.01
CA ASN A 90 4.59 4.14 -13.36
C ASN A 90 4.53 5.32 -12.38
N SER A 91 3.91 6.44 -12.76
CA SER A 91 3.78 7.60 -11.86
C SER A 91 2.92 7.29 -10.62
N LEU A 92 1.90 6.45 -10.77
CA LEU A 92 1.06 6.02 -9.65
C LEU A 92 1.77 5.01 -8.75
N ARG A 93 2.61 4.14 -9.34
CA ARG A 93 3.46 3.23 -8.59
C ARG A 93 4.46 3.98 -7.71
N GLU A 94 5.14 4.99 -8.24
CA GLU A 94 6.04 5.86 -7.46
C GLU A 94 5.35 6.49 -6.25
N ARG A 95 4.08 6.90 -6.40
CA ARG A 95 3.29 7.43 -5.27
C ARG A 95 3.03 6.37 -4.20
N VAL A 96 2.67 5.15 -4.60
CA VAL A 96 2.44 4.03 -3.66
C VAL A 96 3.75 3.67 -2.95
N GLU A 97 4.87 3.60 -3.67
CA GLU A 97 6.19 3.39 -3.08
C GLU A 97 6.53 4.50 -2.07
N GLY A 98 6.19 5.75 -2.38
CA GLY A 98 6.30 6.88 -1.46
C GLY A 98 5.49 6.70 -0.17
N VAL A 99 4.24 6.20 -0.27
CA VAL A 99 3.42 5.88 0.91
C VAL A 99 4.06 4.79 1.77
N PHE A 100 4.54 3.71 1.16
CA PHE A 100 5.23 2.66 1.89
C PHE A 100 6.50 3.17 2.57
N ASN A 101 7.29 3.98 1.87
CA ASN A 101 8.49 4.59 2.42
C ASN A 101 8.15 5.51 3.61
N ASP A 102 7.12 6.32 3.50
CA ASP A 102 6.64 7.18 4.58
C ASP A 102 6.19 6.38 5.80
N VAL A 103 5.34 5.37 5.60
CA VAL A 103 4.84 4.52 6.68
C VAL A 103 5.98 3.73 7.32
N GLN A 104 6.93 3.25 6.53
CA GLN A 104 8.05 2.44 7.00
C GLN A 104 9.07 3.27 7.78
N ASN A 105 9.45 4.44 7.30
CA ASN A 105 10.61 5.20 7.76
C ASN A 105 10.26 6.39 8.66
N THR A 106 9.04 6.93 8.65
CA THR A 106 8.65 8.03 9.53
C THR A 106 8.57 7.56 10.98
N GLY A 107 9.37 8.14 11.85
CA GLY A 107 9.50 7.69 13.24
C GLY A 107 10.28 6.37 13.37
N ARG A 108 9.81 5.44 14.22
CA ARG A 108 10.48 4.13 14.38
C ARG A 108 10.25 3.27 13.16
N ASN A 109 11.33 2.79 12.56
CA ASN A 109 11.29 1.95 11.36
C ASN A 109 10.54 0.63 11.64
N LEU A 110 9.64 0.23 10.72
CA LEU A 110 8.86 -1.00 10.83
C LEU A 110 9.71 -2.27 10.71
N GLU A 111 10.87 -2.22 10.03
CA GLU A 111 11.77 -3.37 9.88
C GLU A 111 12.58 -3.65 11.16
N ARG A 112 12.71 -2.67 12.06
CA ARG A 112 13.48 -2.74 13.29
C ARG A 112 12.59 -2.70 14.52
N LEU A 113 11.50 -3.45 14.52
CA LEU A 113 10.60 -3.52 15.64
C LEU A 113 11.24 -4.31 16.78
N LEU A 114 11.43 -3.67 17.94
CA LEU A 114 11.86 -4.31 19.18
C LEU A 114 10.76 -5.20 19.79
N ARG A 115 9.58 -5.18 19.23
CA ARG A 115 8.42 -5.91 19.72
C ARG A 115 8.37 -7.32 19.12
N LYS A 116 8.40 -8.34 19.98
CA LYS A 116 8.40 -9.74 19.59
C LYS A 116 6.99 -10.35 19.54
N LYS A 117 5.99 -9.71 20.17
CA LYS A 117 4.61 -10.18 20.21
C LYS A 117 3.80 -9.59 19.05
N VAL A 118 2.96 -10.41 18.43
CA VAL A 118 2.09 -10.03 17.30
C VAL A 118 1.23 -8.80 17.63
N ASP A 119 0.57 -8.80 18.79
CA ASP A 119 -0.26 -7.68 19.24
C ASP A 119 0.52 -6.36 19.28
N GLY A 120 1.76 -6.41 19.76
CA GLY A 120 2.63 -5.24 19.77
C GLY A 120 3.00 -4.74 18.38
N ILE A 121 3.14 -5.64 17.41
CA ILE A 121 3.38 -5.28 16.00
C ILE A 121 2.11 -4.65 15.41
N CYS A 122 0.94 -5.26 15.64
CA CYS A 122 -0.34 -4.75 15.17
C CYS A 122 -0.62 -3.32 15.68
N VAL A 123 -0.43 -3.09 16.99
CA VAL A 123 -0.58 -1.75 17.60
C VAL A 123 0.37 -0.75 16.97
N HIS A 124 1.63 -1.14 16.72
CA HIS A 124 2.60 -0.24 16.12
C HIS A 124 2.25 0.13 14.68
N VAL A 125 1.82 -0.86 13.88
CA VAL A 125 1.36 -0.62 12.49
C VAL A 125 0.12 0.26 12.49
N ALA A 126 -0.87 -0.01 13.35
CA ALA A 126 -2.08 0.82 13.48
C ALA A 126 -1.73 2.27 13.81
N ALA A 127 -0.83 2.50 14.77
CA ALA A 127 -0.37 3.84 15.14
C ALA A 127 0.29 4.56 13.95
N LYS A 128 1.10 3.85 13.15
CA LYS A 128 1.72 4.41 11.94
C LYS A 128 0.70 4.76 10.86
N MET A 129 -0.26 3.88 10.60
CA MET A 129 -1.33 4.16 9.63
C MET A 129 -2.16 5.38 10.05
N THR A 130 -2.50 5.48 11.33
CA THR A 130 -3.23 6.63 11.89
C THR A 130 -2.41 7.92 11.76
N SER A 131 -1.13 7.89 12.13
CA SER A 131 -0.24 9.05 12.02
C SER A 131 -0.07 9.51 10.58
N HIS A 132 0.13 8.58 9.64
CA HIS A 132 0.23 8.89 8.22
C HIS A 132 -1.07 9.52 7.68
N THR A 133 -2.21 8.93 8.01
CA THR A 133 -3.53 9.46 7.60
C THR A 133 -3.77 10.86 8.17
N LEU A 134 -3.47 11.08 9.46
CA LEU A 134 -3.60 12.38 10.09
C LEU A 134 -2.70 13.43 9.44
N ARG A 135 -1.46 13.07 9.11
CA ARG A 135 -0.54 13.96 8.40
C ARG A 135 -1.09 14.41 7.05
N ILE A 136 -1.60 13.46 6.25
CA ILE A 136 -2.23 13.79 4.96
C ILE A 136 -3.43 14.70 5.17
N PHE A 137 -4.28 14.40 6.13
CA PHE A 137 -5.46 15.21 6.44
C PHE A 137 -5.08 16.65 6.84
N LEU A 138 -4.13 16.83 7.73
CA LEU A 138 -3.64 18.15 8.16
C LEU A 138 -3.08 18.95 6.99
N ARG A 139 -2.27 18.29 6.14
CA ARG A 139 -1.72 18.93 4.95
C ARG A 139 -2.80 19.34 3.94
N GLN A 140 -3.76 18.46 3.66
CA GLN A 140 -4.80 18.73 2.66
C GLN A 140 -5.85 19.73 3.16
N ARG A 141 -6.23 19.66 4.44
CA ARG A 141 -7.32 20.46 4.99
C ARG A 141 -6.85 21.81 5.51
N PHE A 142 -5.65 21.87 6.08
CA PHE A 142 -5.15 23.06 6.79
C PHE A 142 -3.84 23.60 6.21
N GLY A 143 -3.24 22.96 5.22
CA GLY A 143 -1.94 23.33 4.67
C GLY A 143 -0.76 23.10 5.64
N ILE A 144 -0.98 22.37 6.74
CA ILE A 144 0.03 22.13 7.76
C ILE A 144 0.87 20.92 7.37
N ASP A 145 2.18 21.12 7.15
CA ASP A 145 3.13 20.03 6.99
C ASP A 145 3.83 19.76 8.35
N VAL A 146 3.42 18.67 8.99
CA VAL A 146 3.92 18.28 10.33
C VAL A 146 5.42 17.99 10.34
N LEU A 147 6.00 17.62 9.17
CA LEU A 147 7.45 17.35 9.09
C LEU A 147 8.29 18.63 9.09
N THR A 148 7.68 19.75 8.76
CA THR A 148 8.34 21.08 8.79
C THR A 148 8.08 21.86 10.07
N PHE A 149 7.33 21.28 11.02
CA PHE A 149 6.97 21.96 12.28
C PHE A 149 8.20 22.34 13.13
N GLU A 150 9.29 21.60 13.01
CA GLU A 150 10.56 21.92 13.69
C GLU A 150 11.28 23.15 13.12
N GLN A 151 10.86 23.65 11.93
CA GLN A 151 11.50 24.77 11.24
C GLN A 151 10.82 26.13 11.50
N HIS A 152 9.66 26.13 12.15
CA HIS A 152 8.98 27.37 12.54
C HIS A 152 9.07 27.55 14.05
N PRO A 153 9.99 28.36 14.57
CA PRO A 153 9.92 28.78 15.96
C PRO A 153 8.57 29.47 16.17
N LEU A 154 7.85 28.99 17.17
CA LEU A 154 6.63 29.66 17.62
C LEU A 154 7.00 31.13 17.93
N ALA A 155 6.51 32.04 17.13
CA ALA A 155 6.63 33.47 17.37
C ALA A 155 5.73 33.88 18.55
#